data_39df3986705b8aa288593c9d1f0f4f8c
#
_entry.id   39df3986705b8aa288593c9d1f0f4f8c
#
_cell.length_a   1.000
_cell.length_b   1.000
_cell.length_c   1.000
_cell.angle_alpha   90.00
_cell.angle_beta   90.00
_cell.angle_gamma   90.00
#
_symmetry.space_group_name_H-M   'P 1'
#
loop_
_entity.id
_entity.type
_entity.pdbx_description
1 polymer ?
#
loop_
_entity_poly.entity_id
_entity_poly.type
_entity_poly.pdbx_seq_one_letter_code
_entity_poly.pdbx_strand_id
1 'polypeptide(L)'
;MANNRDESRYKKWETDHEKRGTSDLIPAATVVIMRDSESGIELLMLRKNSKVAFGGMWVFPGGKIDETDKVINSDGSLDELATATNAATRETLEEAAISVSQENLFWFSHWVPPAITPKRFSTYFFATKLLDGDEVTIDDSEIIEHNWFRPHEAISLRDAGEIE
;
A
#
# COMPACT_ATOMS: atom_id res chain seq x y z
N MET A 1 -0.41 23.90 3.38
CA MET A 1 0.44 24.53 2.34
C MET A 1 1.22 23.41 1.69
N ALA A 2 1.22 23.29 0.36
CA ALA A 2 2.02 22.27 -0.32
C ALA A 2 3.49 22.48 0.03
N ASN A 3 4.17 21.42 0.44
CA ASN A 3 5.55 21.47 0.86
C ASN A 3 6.42 21.76 -0.39
N ASN A 4 7.42 22.64 -0.29
CA ASN A 4 8.32 23.02 -1.38
C ASN A 4 9.01 21.79 -2.06
N ARG A 5 9.11 20.66 -1.35
CA ARG A 5 9.58 19.37 -1.88
C ARG A 5 8.60 18.77 -2.90
N ASP A 6 7.31 18.88 -2.68
CA ASP A 6 6.31 18.32 -3.57
C ASP A 6 6.25 19.09 -4.89
N GLU A 7 6.32 20.42 -4.85
CA GLU A 7 6.35 21.24 -6.06
C GLU A 7 7.56 20.95 -6.95
N SER A 8 8.75 20.78 -6.35
CA SER A 8 9.98 20.45 -7.09
C SER A 8 9.90 19.06 -7.72
N ARG A 9 9.31 18.09 -7.00
CA ARG A 9 9.10 16.73 -7.47
C ARG A 9 8.12 16.70 -8.65
N TYR A 10 7.00 17.43 -8.57
CA TYR A 10 6.02 17.51 -9.66
C TYR A 10 6.62 18.14 -10.92
N LYS A 11 7.35 19.25 -10.81
CA LYS A 11 8.03 19.88 -11.96
C LYS A 11 9.02 18.92 -12.64
N LYS A 12 9.78 18.15 -11.85
CA LYS A 12 10.66 17.12 -12.39
C LYS A 12 9.87 16.05 -13.14
N TRP A 13 8.76 15.55 -12.57
CA TRP A 13 7.93 14.55 -13.22
C TRP A 13 7.32 15.05 -14.52
N GLU A 14 6.87 16.31 -14.60
CA GLU A 14 6.39 16.94 -15.84
C GLU A 14 7.46 16.94 -16.92
N THR A 15 8.68 17.44 -16.59
CA THR A 15 9.80 17.46 -17.53
C THR A 15 10.22 16.07 -18.01
N ASP A 16 10.24 15.11 -17.10
CA ASP A 16 10.58 13.72 -17.43
C ASP A 16 9.47 13.06 -18.26
N HIS A 17 8.20 13.38 -17.99
CA HIS A 17 7.05 12.87 -18.74
C HIS A 17 7.06 13.35 -20.20
N GLU A 18 7.40 14.62 -20.47
CA GLU A 18 7.54 15.15 -21.84
C GLU A 18 8.52 14.33 -22.69
N LYS A 19 9.57 13.78 -22.07
CA LYS A 19 10.60 12.99 -22.75
C LYS A 19 10.24 11.50 -22.84
N ARG A 20 9.64 10.95 -21.78
CA ARG A 20 9.40 9.51 -21.60
C ARG A 20 8.03 9.07 -22.11
N GLY A 21 7.05 9.97 -22.10
CA GLY A 21 5.63 9.64 -22.25
C GLY A 21 5.01 9.06 -20.98
N THR A 22 3.78 8.59 -21.10
CA THR A 22 3.03 7.98 -19.99
C THR A 22 3.52 6.56 -19.72
N SER A 23 3.84 6.26 -18.46
CA SER A 23 4.18 4.89 -18.03
C SER A 23 2.93 4.02 -17.93
N ASP A 24 3.09 2.71 -18.16
CA ASP A 24 2.03 1.74 -17.96
C ASP A 24 1.57 1.69 -16.50
N LEU A 25 0.32 1.27 -16.31
CA LEU A 25 -0.23 1.01 -14.99
C LEU A 25 0.33 -0.31 -14.46
N ILE A 26 0.77 -0.31 -13.22
CA ILE A 26 1.18 -1.50 -12.49
C ILE A 26 0.05 -1.83 -11.52
N PRO A 27 -0.71 -2.92 -11.74
CA PRO A 27 -1.75 -3.32 -10.81
C PRO A 27 -1.17 -3.65 -9.43
N ALA A 28 -1.83 -3.20 -8.38
CA ALA A 28 -1.40 -3.38 -7.01
C ALA A 28 -2.60 -3.45 -6.05
N ALA A 29 -2.35 -3.99 -4.86
CA ALA A 29 -3.33 -4.02 -3.79
C ALA A 29 -2.66 -3.70 -2.44
N THR A 30 -3.38 -3.06 -1.54
CA THR A 30 -2.89 -2.74 -0.19
C THR A 30 -4.00 -2.84 0.84
N VAL A 31 -3.63 -3.13 2.08
CA VAL A 31 -4.58 -3.36 3.18
C VAL A 31 -4.29 -2.40 4.33
N VAL A 32 -5.28 -1.61 4.70
CA VAL A 32 -5.29 -0.82 5.93
C VAL A 32 -5.78 -1.72 7.06
N ILE A 33 -4.86 -2.25 7.85
CA ILE A 33 -5.17 -3.10 9.01
C ILE A 33 -5.36 -2.19 10.22
N MET A 34 -6.50 -2.34 10.87
CA MET A 34 -6.91 -1.52 12.01
C MET A 34 -7.01 -2.35 13.27
N ARG A 35 -6.69 -1.75 14.39
CA ARG A 35 -7.00 -2.29 15.72
C ARG A 35 -7.59 -1.22 16.63
N ASP A 36 -8.36 -1.66 17.61
CA ASP A 36 -8.80 -0.79 18.70
C ASP A 36 -7.68 -0.70 19.74
N SER A 37 -7.46 0.51 20.28
CA SER A 37 -6.59 0.76 21.43
C SER A 37 -7.30 1.65 22.46
N GLU A 38 -6.73 1.80 23.65
CA GLU A 38 -7.25 2.73 24.67
C GLU A 38 -7.31 4.18 24.16
N SER A 39 -6.46 4.53 23.20
CA SER A 39 -6.36 5.87 22.62
C SER A 39 -7.17 6.05 21.33
N GLY A 40 -7.93 5.02 20.91
CA GLY A 40 -8.73 5.00 19.68
C GLY A 40 -8.18 4.04 18.64
N ILE A 41 -8.57 4.24 17.39
CA ILE A 41 -8.15 3.37 16.26
C ILE A 41 -6.69 3.62 15.90
N GLU A 42 -5.94 2.54 15.77
CA GLU A 42 -4.57 2.52 15.26
C GLU A 42 -4.50 1.73 13.94
N LEU A 43 -3.59 2.15 13.07
CA LEU A 43 -3.32 1.55 11.76
C LEU A 43 -1.93 0.92 11.77
N LEU A 44 -1.82 -0.30 11.25
CA LEU A 44 -0.54 -0.93 11.02
C LEU A 44 0.17 -0.25 9.84
N MET A 45 1.39 0.19 10.08
CA MET A 45 2.30 0.65 9.03
C MET A 45 3.62 -0.11 9.10
N LEU A 46 4.17 -0.39 7.93
CA LEU A 46 5.40 -1.14 7.73
C LEU A 46 6.46 -0.21 7.13
N ARG A 47 7.69 -0.30 7.59
CA ARG A 47 8.81 0.46 7.03
C ARG A 47 9.58 -0.38 6.04
N LYS A 48 9.62 0.07 4.78
CA LYS A 48 10.34 -0.61 3.72
C LYS A 48 11.86 -0.46 3.85
N ASN A 49 12.59 -1.54 3.55
CA ASN A 49 14.04 -1.51 3.42
C ASN A 49 14.45 -0.50 2.33
N SER A 50 15.49 0.30 2.58
CA SER A 50 15.96 1.33 1.64
C SER A 50 16.38 0.81 0.26
N LYS A 51 16.57 -0.50 0.10
CA LYS A 51 17.03 -1.14 -1.15
C LYS A 51 15.88 -1.56 -2.08
N VAL A 52 14.62 -1.49 -1.62
CA VAL A 52 13.45 -1.89 -2.40
C VAL A 52 12.64 -0.69 -2.89
N ALA A 53 11.59 -0.93 -3.66
CA ALA A 53 10.65 0.13 -4.06
C ALA A 53 10.03 0.80 -2.83
N PHE A 54 9.91 2.13 -2.84
CA PHE A 54 9.49 2.94 -1.68
C PHE A 54 10.42 2.82 -0.46
N GLY A 55 11.70 2.54 -0.69
CA GLY A 55 12.69 2.30 0.36
C GLY A 55 12.76 3.41 1.39
N GLY A 56 12.68 3.04 2.67
CA GLY A 56 12.68 3.95 3.81
C GLY A 56 11.31 4.54 4.17
N MET A 57 10.31 4.41 3.28
CA MET A 57 8.95 4.91 3.52
C MET A 57 8.17 3.99 4.44
N TRP A 58 7.24 4.60 5.16
CA TRP A 58 6.19 3.90 5.89
C TRP A 58 4.99 3.68 4.97
N VAL A 59 4.58 2.43 4.83
CA VAL A 59 3.52 1.99 3.92
C VAL A 59 2.52 1.08 4.65
N PHE A 60 1.34 0.91 4.09
CA PHE A 60 0.45 -0.18 4.49
C PHE A 60 0.92 -1.50 3.85
N PRO A 61 0.65 -2.66 4.45
CA PRO A 61 0.91 -3.96 3.81
C PRO A 61 0.33 -4.01 2.41
N GLY A 62 1.13 -4.46 1.45
CA GLY A 62 0.68 -4.55 0.07
C GLY A 62 1.78 -4.48 -0.97
N GLY A 63 1.42 -4.88 -2.19
CA GLY A 63 2.36 -4.93 -3.30
C GLY A 63 1.70 -5.06 -4.66
N LYS A 64 2.46 -5.55 -5.64
CA LYS A 64 1.98 -5.79 -6.99
C LYS A 64 1.05 -7.00 -7.03
N ILE A 65 0.12 -6.94 -7.95
CA ILE A 65 -0.66 -8.12 -8.34
C ILE A 65 0.21 -9.00 -9.24
N ASP A 66 0.41 -10.25 -8.84
CA ASP A 66 1.16 -11.24 -9.58
C ASP A 66 0.25 -12.14 -10.44
N GLU A 67 0.85 -12.89 -11.36
CA GLU A 67 0.10 -13.83 -12.22
C GLU A 67 -0.67 -14.90 -11.39
N THR A 68 -0.10 -15.30 -10.25
CA THR A 68 -0.69 -16.29 -9.35
C THR A 68 -1.92 -15.77 -8.59
N ASP A 69 -2.09 -14.45 -8.51
CA ASP A 69 -3.23 -13.83 -7.86
C ASP A 69 -4.48 -13.80 -8.75
N LYS A 70 -4.32 -14.00 -10.07
CA LYS A 70 -5.38 -13.82 -11.06
C LYS A 70 -6.56 -14.78 -10.87
N VAL A 71 -7.74 -14.20 -10.89
CA VAL A 71 -9.02 -14.93 -10.92
C VAL A 71 -9.68 -14.70 -12.27
N ILE A 72 -9.98 -15.79 -12.97
CA ILE A 72 -10.62 -15.75 -14.29
C ILE A 72 -12.06 -16.20 -14.16
N ASN A 73 -12.97 -15.37 -14.63
CA ASN A 73 -14.40 -15.66 -14.71
C ASN A 73 -14.70 -16.79 -15.71
N SER A 74 -15.88 -17.35 -15.64
CA SER A 74 -16.32 -18.44 -16.55
C SER A 74 -16.38 -18.04 -18.03
N ASP A 75 -16.46 -16.76 -18.34
CA ASP A 75 -16.43 -16.18 -19.68
C ASP A 75 -15.02 -15.87 -20.19
N GLY A 76 -13.97 -16.15 -19.39
CA GLY A 76 -12.58 -15.89 -19.71
C GLY A 76 -12.11 -14.49 -19.38
N SER A 77 -12.95 -13.60 -18.85
CA SER A 77 -12.54 -12.27 -18.39
C SER A 77 -11.82 -12.33 -17.04
N LEU A 78 -10.95 -11.34 -16.78
CA LEU A 78 -10.31 -11.19 -15.47
C LEU A 78 -11.30 -10.62 -14.46
N ASP A 79 -11.44 -11.27 -13.32
CA ASP A 79 -12.08 -10.67 -12.13
C ASP A 79 -11.05 -9.79 -11.41
N GLU A 80 -11.05 -8.49 -11.70
CA GLU A 80 -10.07 -7.55 -11.17
C GLU A 80 -10.15 -7.43 -9.65
N LEU A 81 -11.36 -7.42 -9.08
CA LEU A 81 -11.53 -7.25 -7.63
C LEU A 81 -11.12 -8.52 -6.87
N ALA A 82 -11.53 -9.70 -7.32
CA ALA A 82 -11.12 -10.96 -6.72
C ALA A 82 -9.59 -11.15 -6.85
N THR A 83 -9.01 -10.77 -7.99
CA THR A 83 -7.57 -10.76 -8.23
C THR A 83 -6.84 -9.84 -7.24
N ALA A 84 -7.33 -8.60 -7.08
CA ALA A 84 -6.74 -7.65 -6.12
C ALA A 84 -6.90 -8.13 -4.66
N THR A 85 -8.00 -8.81 -4.34
CA THR A 85 -8.24 -9.42 -3.01
C THR A 85 -7.22 -10.53 -2.72
N ASN A 86 -6.91 -11.39 -3.71
CA ASN A 86 -5.87 -12.41 -3.58
C ASN A 86 -4.51 -11.79 -3.30
N ALA A 87 -4.10 -10.78 -4.09
CA ALA A 87 -2.84 -10.07 -3.89
C ALA A 87 -2.78 -9.43 -2.51
N ALA A 88 -3.83 -8.75 -2.07
CA ALA A 88 -3.93 -8.12 -0.76
C ALA A 88 -3.73 -9.14 0.39
N THR A 89 -4.35 -10.30 0.28
CA THR A 89 -4.23 -11.39 1.26
C THR A 89 -2.81 -11.96 1.30
N ARG A 90 -2.22 -12.23 0.14
CA ARG A 90 -0.86 -12.77 0.02
C ARG A 90 0.18 -11.80 0.58
N GLU A 91 0.17 -10.54 0.14
CA GLU A 91 1.13 -9.51 0.58
C GLU A 91 1.04 -9.27 2.10
N THR A 92 -0.16 -9.25 2.67
CA THR A 92 -0.35 -9.10 4.12
C THR A 92 0.27 -10.27 4.90
N LEU A 93 0.14 -11.49 4.38
CA LEU A 93 0.75 -12.67 4.99
C LEU A 93 2.28 -12.64 4.85
N GLU A 94 2.80 -12.26 3.69
CA GLU A 94 4.25 -12.22 3.40
C GLU A 94 4.97 -11.12 4.20
N GLU A 95 4.40 -9.91 4.26
CA GLU A 95 5.04 -8.75 4.89
C GLU A 95 4.82 -8.62 6.39
N ALA A 96 3.70 -9.14 6.92
CA ALA A 96 3.31 -8.94 8.32
C ALA A 96 2.95 -10.24 9.07
N ALA A 97 2.98 -11.39 8.40
CA ALA A 97 2.54 -12.70 8.90
C ALA A 97 1.08 -12.73 9.42
N ILE A 98 0.25 -11.80 8.96
CA ILE A 98 -1.18 -11.74 9.31
C ILE A 98 -1.99 -12.45 8.23
N SER A 99 -2.74 -13.47 8.62
CA SER A 99 -3.67 -14.19 7.74
C SER A 99 -5.03 -13.50 7.73
N VAL A 100 -5.35 -12.83 6.64
CA VAL A 100 -6.64 -12.15 6.46
C VAL A 100 -7.57 -12.99 5.61
N SER A 101 -8.79 -13.25 6.11
CA SER A 101 -9.84 -13.87 5.29
C SER A 101 -10.35 -12.85 4.27
N GLN A 102 -10.54 -13.29 3.03
CA GLN A 102 -11.04 -12.43 1.93
C GLN A 102 -12.41 -11.80 2.25
N GLU A 103 -13.27 -12.51 2.97
CA GLU A 103 -14.57 -12.02 3.40
C GLU A 103 -14.51 -10.88 4.42
N ASN A 104 -13.35 -10.71 5.10
CA ASN A 104 -13.09 -9.64 6.06
C ASN A 104 -12.39 -8.44 5.41
N LEU A 105 -12.07 -8.51 4.12
CA LEU A 105 -11.51 -7.39 3.37
C LEU A 105 -12.62 -6.51 2.80
N PHE A 106 -12.67 -5.27 3.26
CA PHE A 106 -13.59 -4.26 2.76
C PHE A 106 -12.90 -3.38 1.73
N TRP A 107 -13.24 -3.53 0.44
CA TRP A 107 -12.76 -2.64 -0.61
C TRP A 107 -13.41 -1.26 -0.49
N PHE A 108 -12.60 -0.19 -0.38
CA PHE A 108 -13.12 1.17 -0.21
C PHE A 108 -12.59 2.17 -1.23
N SER A 109 -11.51 1.86 -1.94
CA SER A 109 -10.95 2.79 -2.94
C SER A 109 -10.13 2.06 -4.00
N HIS A 110 -10.08 2.66 -5.20
CA HIS A 110 -9.14 2.31 -6.25
C HIS A 110 -8.46 3.59 -6.73
N TRP A 111 -7.17 3.70 -6.50
CA TRP A 111 -6.40 4.89 -6.84
C TRP A 111 -5.47 4.65 -8.02
N VAL A 112 -5.63 5.52 -9.05
CA VAL A 112 -4.81 5.50 -10.26
C VAL A 112 -3.98 6.78 -10.33
N PRO A 113 -2.64 6.70 -10.23
CA PRO A 113 -1.79 7.87 -10.28
C PRO A 113 -1.88 8.63 -11.61
N PRO A 114 -1.65 9.96 -11.61
CA PRO A 114 -1.62 10.78 -12.83
C PRO A 114 -0.59 10.28 -13.85
N ALA A 115 -0.80 10.62 -15.12
CA ALA A 115 0.06 10.21 -16.24
C ALA A 115 1.54 10.64 -16.08
N ILE A 116 1.77 11.77 -15.40
CA ILE A 116 3.13 12.31 -15.17
C ILE A 116 3.95 11.47 -14.17
N THR A 117 3.30 10.64 -13.35
CA THR A 117 3.97 9.83 -12.33
C THR A 117 4.91 8.80 -12.97
N PRO A 118 6.18 8.70 -12.55
CA PRO A 118 7.16 7.79 -13.17
C PRO A 118 6.81 6.31 -13.06
N LYS A 119 6.30 5.88 -11.89
CA LYS A 119 5.77 4.55 -11.65
C LYS A 119 4.32 4.67 -11.21
N ARG A 120 3.40 4.09 -11.96
CA ARG A 120 1.97 4.26 -11.77
C ARG A 120 1.36 2.99 -11.20
N PHE A 121 1.33 2.87 -9.87
CA PHE A 121 0.66 1.76 -9.21
C PHE A 121 -0.85 2.04 -9.18
N SER A 122 -1.60 1.27 -9.98
CA SER A 122 -3.07 1.25 -9.94
C SER A 122 -3.50 0.38 -8.77
N THR A 123 -3.77 1.01 -7.63
CA THR A 123 -3.85 0.32 -6.34
C THR A 123 -5.27 0.20 -5.83
N TYR A 124 -5.69 -1.03 -5.57
CA TYR A 124 -6.91 -1.34 -4.82
C TYR A 124 -6.64 -1.24 -3.32
N PHE A 125 -7.46 -0.46 -2.62
CA PHE A 125 -7.34 -0.26 -1.17
C PHE A 125 -8.42 -1.03 -0.44
N PHE A 126 -7.98 -1.90 0.46
CA PHE A 126 -8.85 -2.66 1.36
C PHE A 126 -8.64 -2.21 2.80
N ALA A 127 -9.67 -2.42 3.62
CA ALA A 127 -9.60 -2.24 5.07
C ALA A 127 -10.01 -3.53 5.75
N THR A 128 -9.39 -3.83 6.90
CA THR A 128 -9.75 -4.96 7.75
C THR A 128 -9.44 -4.63 9.20
N LYS A 129 -10.11 -5.34 10.11
CA LYS A 129 -9.77 -5.30 11.54
C LYS A 129 -8.82 -6.44 11.87
N LEU A 130 -7.78 -6.15 12.66
CA LEU A 130 -6.93 -7.18 13.25
C LEU A 130 -7.78 -8.08 14.16
N LEU A 131 -7.64 -9.39 14.00
CA LEU A 131 -8.34 -10.35 14.86
C LEU A 131 -7.59 -10.52 16.19
N ASP A 132 -8.35 -10.88 17.23
CA ASP A 132 -7.79 -11.13 18.55
C ASP A 132 -6.80 -12.30 18.49
N GLY A 133 -5.58 -12.08 18.96
CA GLY A 133 -4.51 -13.07 18.96
C GLY A 133 -3.57 -13.02 17.77
N ASP A 134 -3.86 -12.20 16.75
CA ASP A 134 -2.90 -11.96 15.67
C ASP A 134 -1.73 -11.09 16.16
N GLU A 135 -0.51 -11.53 15.86
CA GLU A 135 0.72 -10.80 16.12
C GLU A 135 1.42 -10.47 14.81
N VAL A 136 1.94 -9.26 14.70
CA VAL A 136 2.71 -8.83 13.54
C VAL A 136 4.12 -9.41 13.63
N THR A 137 4.50 -10.16 12.60
CA THR A 137 5.88 -10.62 12.41
C THR A 137 6.33 -10.19 11.02
N ILE A 138 7.36 -9.35 10.96
CA ILE A 138 7.91 -8.86 9.69
C ILE A 138 8.90 -9.86 9.09
N ASP A 139 9.12 -9.75 7.78
CA ASP A 139 10.00 -10.65 7.02
C ASP A 139 11.52 -10.34 7.18
N ASP A 140 11.87 -9.18 7.78
CA ASP A 140 13.24 -8.68 7.99
C ASP A 140 14.07 -8.49 6.70
N SER A 141 13.50 -8.72 5.53
CA SER A 141 14.17 -8.55 4.24
C SER A 141 13.67 -7.33 3.47
N GLU A 142 12.38 -7.29 3.18
CA GLU A 142 11.71 -6.18 2.51
C GLU A 142 11.17 -5.17 3.53
N ILE A 143 10.64 -5.65 4.65
CA ILE A 143 10.14 -4.87 5.77
C ILE A 143 11.14 -4.96 6.92
N ILE A 144 11.57 -3.80 7.44
CA ILE A 144 12.59 -3.72 8.50
C ILE A 144 12.03 -3.25 9.85
N GLU A 145 10.83 -2.75 9.87
CA GLU A 145 10.18 -2.21 11.06
C GLU A 145 8.67 -2.19 10.86
N HIS A 146 7.91 -2.33 11.92
CA HIS A 146 6.47 -2.07 11.92
C HIS A 146 6.09 -1.23 13.13
N ASN A 147 5.00 -0.47 12.99
CA ASN A 147 4.43 0.28 14.10
C ASN A 147 2.93 0.48 13.91
N TRP A 148 2.26 0.76 15.02
CA TRP A 148 0.86 1.12 15.06
C TRP A 148 0.73 2.62 15.29
N PHE A 149 0.13 3.31 14.33
CA PHE A 149 -0.07 4.77 14.41
C PHE A 149 -1.54 5.11 14.44
N ARG A 150 -1.89 6.07 15.28
CA ARG A 150 -3.18 6.75 15.10
C ARG A 150 -3.13 7.58 13.82
N PRO A 151 -4.23 7.68 13.03
CA PRO A 151 -4.21 8.39 11.75
C PRO A 151 -3.65 9.82 11.83
N HIS A 152 -4.08 10.59 12.84
CA HIS A 152 -3.60 11.96 13.04
C HIS A 152 -2.13 12.05 13.46
N GLU A 153 -1.63 11.07 14.18
CA GLU A 153 -0.21 10.97 14.57
C GLU A 153 0.68 10.74 13.36
N ALA A 154 0.33 9.76 12.50
CA ALA A 154 1.03 9.51 11.25
C ALA A 154 1.09 10.77 10.36
N ILE A 155 -0.03 11.51 10.25
CA ILE A 155 -0.07 12.77 9.51
C ILE A 155 0.87 13.82 10.13
N SER A 156 0.88 13.95 11.46
CA SER A 156 1.75 14.90 12.17
C SER A 156 3.23 14.59 11.98
N LEU A 157 3.61 13.30 12.09
CA LEU A 157 4.98 12.85 11.87
C LEU A 157 5.43 13.08 10.42
N ARG A 158 4.55 12.83 9.43
CA ARG A 158 4.81 13.15 8.03
C ARG A 158 5.04 14.66 7.83
N ASP A 159 4.20 15.49 8.41
CA ASP A 159 4.28 16.96 8.27
C ASP A 159 5.54 17.52 8.97
N ALA A 160 5.99 16.87 10.04
CA ALA A 160 7.27 17.16 10.70
C ALA A 160 8.49 16.64 9.91
N GLY A 161 8.29 15.77 8.91
CA GLY A 161 9.36 15.14 8.14
C GLY A 161 10.07 14.01 8.89
N GLU A 162 9.45 13.45 9.93
CA GLU A 162 9.97 12.33 10.72
C GLU A 162 9.68 10.98 10.06
N ILE A 163 8.61 10.91 9.28
CA ILE A 163 8.26 9.78 8.42
C ILE A 163 7.96 10.25 6.99
N GLU A 164 8.19 9.36 6.02
CA GLU A 164 7.85 9.57 4.61
C GLU A 164 6.97 8.42 4.11
#